data_ba5da9cdc8472a0d018bf8cbcf8c4755
#
_entry.id   ba5da9cdc8472a0d018bf8cbcf8c4755
#
_cell.length_a   1.000
_cell.length_b   1.000
_cell.length_c   1.000
_cell.angle_alpha   90.00
_cell.angle_beta   90.00
_cell.angle_gamma   90.00
#
_symmetry.space_group_name_H-M   'P 1'
#
loop_
_entity.id
_entity.type
_entity.pdbx_description
1 polymer ?
#
loop_
_entity_poly.entity_id
_entity_poly.type
_entity_poly.pdbx_seq_one_letter_code
_entity_poly.pdbx_strand_id
1 'polypeptide(L)'
;MSNRKFLFAITCVSLILLNWLPAFADEAAEKRALEASDMWLKLSDSGRYSESWETAAELFRNAISKEQWSQSLNAVRKPLGKVLKRSVKSKQYATSLPGAPDGEYVVIQYETSFDKKKSSIETVTPMLETDGKWRVSGYYIK
;
A
#
# COMPACT_ATOMS: atom_id res chain seq x y z
N MET A 1 -64.34 -36.32 -21.35
CA MET A 1 -63.39 -35.39 -22.03
C MET A 1 -62.84 -34.43 -21.01
N SER A 2 -61.64 -34.70 -20.50
CA SER A 2 -61.04 -33.90 -19.43
C SER A 2 -59.74 -33.29 -19.95
N ASN A 3 -59.75 -31.97 -20.16
CA ASN A 3 -58.57 -31.18 -20.55
C ASN A 3 -57.78 -30.83 -19.32
N ARG A 4 -56.71 -31.59 -19.08
CA ARG A 4 -55.70 -31.21 -18.07
C ARG A 4 -54.71 -30.25 -18.69
N LYS A 5 -54.84 -28.95 -18.38
CA LYS A 5 -53.86 -27.93 -18.69
C LYS A 5 -52.69 -28.06 -17.72
N PHE A 6 -51.55 -28.53 -18.23
CA PHE A 6 -50.28 -28.45 -17.52
C PHE A 6 -49.78 -27.01 -17.50
N LEU A 7 -49.75 -26.41 -16.33
CA LEU A 7 -49.08 -25.14 -16.10
C LEU A 7 -47.59 -25.44 -15.83
N PHE A 8 -46.73 -25.09 -16.77
CA PHE A 8 -45.30 -25.04 -16.53
C PHE A 8 -45.00 -23.72 -15.81
N ALA A 9 -44.70 -23.81 -14.51
CA ALA A 9 -44.12 -22.73 -13.77
C ALA A 9 -42.63 -22.64 -14.10
N ILE A 10 -42.24 -21.68 -14.94
CA ILE A 10 -40.86 -21.33 -15.18
C ILE A 10 -40.38 -20.51 -13.97
N THR A 11 -39.66 -21.16 -13.08
CA THR A 11 -38.96 -20.49 -11.99
C THR A 11 -37.73 -19.78 -12.59
N CYS A 12 -37.85 -18.49 -12.83
CA CYS A 12 -36.68 -17.63 -13.11
C CYS A 12 -35.82 -17.59 -11.85
N VAL A 13 -34.80 -18.44 -11.81
CA VAL A 13 -33.68 -18.26 -10.88
C VAL A 13 -32.84 -17.08 -11.40
N SER A 14 -33.13 -15.91 -10.90
CA SER A 14 -32.29 -14.74 -11.12
C SER A 14 -30.95 -15.00 -10.44
N LEU A 15 -29.93 -15.34 -11.23
CA LEU A 15 -28.53 -15.31 -10.79
C LEU A 15 -28.19 -13.84 -10.51
N ILE A 16 -28.31 -13.45 -9.26
CA ILE A 16 -27.66 -12.23 -8.76
C ILE A 16 -26.17 -12.56 -8.68
N LEU A 17 -25.45 -12.32 -9.78
CA LEU A 17 -24.00 -12.29 -9.76
C LEU A 17 -23.60 -11.08 -8.90
N LEU A 18 -23.36 -11.33 -7.64
CA LEU A 18 -22.77 -10.33 -6.75
C LEU A 18 -21.40 -9.96 -7.32
N ASN A 19 -21.28 -8.74 -7.84
CA ASN A 19 -20.01 -8.09 -8.15
C ASN A 19 -19.26 -7.70 -6.86
N TRP A 20 -18.89 -8.70 -6.05
CA TRP A 20 -18.15 -8.50 -4.80
C TRP A 20 -16.63 -8.75 -4.94
N LEU A 21 -16.19 -9.16 -6.14
CA LEU A 21 -14.79 -9.52 -6.38
C LEU A 21 -13.78 -8.36 -6.28
N PRO A 22 -14.06 -7.12 -6.73
CA PRO A 22 -13.05 -6.05 -6.63
C PRO A 22 -12.75 -5.65 -5.18
N ALA A 23 -13.75 -5.51 -4.32
CA ALA A 23 -13.54 -5.04 -2.94
C ALA A 23 -12.66 -6.00 -2.09
N PHE A 24 -12.80 -7.31 -2.27
CA PHE A 24 -11.96 -8.30 -1.58
C PHE A 24 -10.53 -8.33 -2.13
N ALA A 25 -10.34 -8.11 -3.43
CA ALA A 25 -9.03 -8.03 -4.05
C ALA A 25 -8.28 -6.79 -3.55
N ASP A 26 -8.94 -5.65 -3.44
CA ASP A 26 -8.38 -4.40 -2.92
C ASP A 26 -7.99 -4.53 -1.44
N GLU A 27 -8.84 -5.15 -0.61
CA GLU A 27 -8.55 -5.40 0.79
C GLU A 27 -7.33 -6.32 0.99
N ALA A 28 -7.23 -7.40 0.19
CA ALA A 28 -6.10 -8.30 0.23
C ALA A 28 -4.80 -7.62 -0.25
N ALA A 29 -4.88 -6.74 -1.23
CA ALA A 29 -3.78 -5.92 -1.70
C ALA A 29 -3.32 -4.94 -0.62
N GLU A 30 -4.25 -4.21 0.00
CA GLU A 30 -3.97 -3.28 1.09
C GLU A 30 -3.31 -3.95 2.28
N LYS A 31 -3.75 -5.16 2.65
CA LYS A 31 -3.13 -5.93 3.74
C LYS A 31 -1.66 -6.26 3.44
N ARG A 32 -1.38 -6.80 2.26
CA ARG A 32 -0.01 -7.18 1.85
C ARG A 32 0.90 -5.96 1.69
N ALA A 33 0.36 -4.89 1.14
CA ALA A 33 1.07 -3.62 1.02
C ALA A 33 1.41 -3.02 2.39
N LEU A 34 0.48 -3.10 3.36
CA LEU A 34 0.71 -2.66 4.73
C LEU A 34 1.83 -3.45 5.40
N GLU A 35 1.83 -4.77 5.26
CA GLU A 35 2.90 -5.63 5.79
C GLU A 35 4.28 -5.25 5.20
N ALA A 36 4.35 -5.01 3.89
CA ALA A 36 5.57 -4.56 3.23
C ALA A 36 6.02 -3.17 3.72
N SER A 37 5.08 -2.24 3.88
CA SER A 37 5.33 -0.92 4.42
C SER A 37 5.88 -0.97 5.85
N ASP A 38 5.28 -1.78 6.72
CA ASP A 38 5.68 -1.91 8.12
C ASP A 38 7.10 -2.51 8.25
N MET A 39 7.43 -3.50 7.43
CA MET A 39 8.78 -4.07 7.40
C MET A 39 9.82 -3.05 6.92
N TRP A 40 9.48 -2.27 5.91
CA TRP A 40 10.35 -1.23 5.36
C TRP A 40 10.55 -0.08 6.35
N LEU A 41 9.50 0.35 7.03
CA LEU A 41 9.56 1.39 8.06
C LEU A 41 10.46 0.99 9.24
N LYS A 42 10.48 -0.29 9.63
CA LYS A 42 11.41 -0.80 10.66
C LYS A 42 12.88 -0.59 10.28
N LEU A 43 13.23 -0.75 9.01
CA LEU A 43 14.59 -0.47 8.53
C LEU A 43 14.91 1.03 8.65
N SER A 44 13.99 1.88 8.22
CA SER A 44 14.13 3.34 8.30
C SER A 44 14.20 3.82 9.76
N ASP A 45 13.37 3.28 10.64
CA ASP A 45 13.35 3.62 12.06
C ASP A 45 14.64 3.20 12.80
N SER A 46 15.28 2.14 12.32
CA SER A 46 16.54 1.63 12.88
C SER A 46 17.79 2.29 12.30
N GLY A 47 17.64 3.27 11.39
CA GLY A 47 18.76 3.91 10.71
C GLY A 47 19.42 3.05 9.63
N ARG A 48 18.79 1.93 9.25
CA ARG A 48 19.27 1.01 8.19
C ARG A 48 18.86 1.50 6.81
N TYR A 49 19.26 2.72 6.48
CA TYR A 49 18.78 3.43 5.28
C TYR A 49 19.21 2.77 3.99
N SER A 50 20.45 2.26 3.92
CA SER A 50 20.93 1.51 2.75
C SER A 50 20.09 0.26 2.49
N GLU A 51 19.75 -0.49 3.53
CA GLU A 51 18.90 -1.67 3.39
C GLU A 51 17.46 -1.33 3.03
N SER A 52 16.92 -0.20 3.51
CA SER A 52 15.61 0.28 3.10
C SER A 52 15.58 0.58 1.59
N TRP A 53 16.68 1.09 1.02
CA TRP A 53 16.81 1.26 -0.42
C TRP A 53 16.93 -0.07 -1.16
N GLU A 54 17.74 -1.01 -0.67
CA GLU A 54 17.95 -2.32 -1.29
C GLU A 54 16.66 -3.14 -1.37
N THR A 55 15.78 -3.02 -0.38
CA THR A 55 14.50 -3.71 -0.30
C THR A 55 13.33 -2.95 -0.92
N ALA A 56 13.57 -1.72 -1.40
CA ALA A 56 12.58 -0.92 -2.10
C ALA A 56 12.29 -1.45 -3.51
N ALA A 57 11.19 -0.99 -4.11
CA ALA A 57 10.82 -1.32 -5.48
C ALA A 57 11.88 -0.85 -6.49
N GLU A 58 11.98 -1.54 -7.61
CA GLU A 58 12.89 -1.17 -8.70
C GLU A 58 12.65 0.27 -9.17
N LEU A 59 11.39 0.68 -9.29
CA LEU A 59 11.02 2.06 -9.61
C LEU A 59 11.69 3.07 -8.68
N PHE A 60 11.72 2.80 -7.39
CA PHE A 60 12.35 3.65 -6.40
C PHE A 60 13.87 3.67 -6.54
N ARG A 61 14.48 2.50 -6.70
CA ARG A 61 15.94 2.37 -6.84
C ARG A 61 16.47 3.00 -8.13
N ASN A 62 15.67 3.02 -9.18
CA ASN A 62 16.01 3.69 -10.44
C ASN A 62 15.88 5.21 -10.35
N ALA A 63 15.06 5.73 -9.44
CA ALA A 63 14.82 7.16 -9.28
C ALA A 63 15.87 7.88 -8.41
N ILE A 64 16.52 7.17 -7.49
CA ILE A 64 17.50 7.74 -6.55
C ILE A 64 18.59 6.71 -6.23
N SER A 65 19.85 7.14 -6.13
CA SER A 65 20.92 6.24 -5.72
C SER A 65 20.84 5.90 -4.22
N LYS A 66 21.45 4.79 -3.84
CA LYS A 66 21.51 4.33 -2.45
C LYS A 66 22.15 5.37 -1.53
N GLU A 67 23.23 6.00 -2.00
CA GLU A 67 23.96 7.03 -1.27
C GLU A 67 23.12 8.30 -1.09
N GLN A 68 22.47 8.77 -2.15
CA GLN A 68 21.58 9.94 -2.10
C GLN A 68 20.39 9.68 -1.18
N TRP A 69 19.80 8.49 -1.27
CA TRP A 69 18.70 8.09 -0.38
C TRP A 69 19.12 8.09 1.08
N SER A 70 20.23 7.42 1.39
CA SER A 70 20.75 7.33 2.77
C SER A 70 21.05 8.70 3.36
N GLN A 71 21.64 9.61 2.58
CA GLN A 71 21.90 10.99 3.00
C GLN A 71 20.58 11.76 3.22
N SER A 72 19.64 11.68 2.28
CA SER A 72 18.37 12.38 2.35
C SER A 72 17.54 11.92 3.55
N LEU A 73 17.45 10.61 3.75
CA LEU A 73 16.66 10.05 4.86
C LEU A 73 17.30 10.36 6.22
N ASN A 74 18.62 10.31 6.31
CA ASN A 74 19.32 10.73 7.52
C ASN A 74 19.07 12.21 7.85
N ALA A 75 19.13 13.10 6.84
CA ALA A 75 18.87 14.52 7.03
C ALA A 75 17.43 14.81 7.50
N VAL A 76 16.46 14.03 7.03
CA VAL A 76 15.05 14.16 7.45
C VAL A 76 14.79 13.54 8.82
N ARG A 77 15.30 12.33 9.08
CA ARG A 77 14.97 11.55 10.27
C ARG A 77 15.75 11.97 11.51
N LYS A 78 17.01 12.39 11.37
CA LYS A 78 17.86 12.79 12.50
C LYS A 78 17.24 13.91 13.34
N PRO A 79 16.70 15.01 12.76
CA PRO A 79 16.06 16.07 13.55
C PRO A 79 14.76 15.63 14.24
N LEU A 80 14.08 14.59 13.75
CA LEU A 80 12.81 14.11 14.32
C LEU A 80 13.00 13.25 15.57
N GLY A 81 14.14 12.58 15.68
CA GLY A 81 14.41 11.62 16.73
C GLY A 81 13.68 10.29 16.55
N LYS A 82 13.46 9.58 17.63
CA LYS A 82 12.84 8.25 17.62
C LYS A 82 11.34 8.34 17.37
N VAL A 83 10.78 7.30 16.74
CA VAL A 83 9.33 7.10 16.68
C VAL A 83 8.83 6.71 18.06
N LEU A 84 7.86 7.46 18.57
CA LEU A 84 7.17 7.17 19.84
C LEU A 84 5.88 6.39 19.58
N LYS A 85 5.12 6.78 18.54
CA LYS A 85 3.83 6.16 18.18
C LYS A 85 3.62 6.31 16.68
N ARG A 86 3.07 5.28 16.07
CA ARG A 86 2.62 5.29 14.67
C ARG A 86 1.30 4.55 14.55
N SER A 87 0.35 5.12 13.82
CA SER A 87 -0.93 4.49 13.52
C SER A 87 -1.29 4.74 12.07
N VAL A 88 -1.95 3.76 11.44
CA VAL A 88 -2.48 3.92 10.07
C VAL A 88 -3.62 4.92 10.10
N LYS A 89 -3.52 5.97 9.30
CA LYS A 89 -4.57 6.98 9.11
C LYS A 89 -5.48 6.62 7.95
N SER A 90 -4.89 6.18 6.81
CA SER A 90 -5.64 5.78 5.62
C SER A 90 -4.83 4.80 4.77
N LYS A 91 -5.54 4.00 4.00
CA LYS A 91 -5.02 3.12 2.95
C LYS A 91 -5.89 3.31 1.71
N GLN A 92 -5.27 3.42 0.56
CA GLN A 92 -5.99 3.58 -0.70
C GLN A 92 -5.28 2.78 -1.80
N TYR A 93 -5.96 1.77 -2.30
CA TYR A 93 -5.54 1.05 -3.50
C TYR A 93 -5.73 1.94 -4.75
N ALA A 94 -4.79 1.88 -5.66
CA ALA A 94 -4.82 2.61 -6.92
C ALA A 94 -4.09 1.83 -8.03
N THR A 95 -4.60 1.93 -9.24
CA THR A 95 -3.96 1.34 -10.43
C THR A 95 -3.22 2.36 -11.28
N SER A 96 -3.36 3.64 -10.94
CA SER A 96 -2.70 4.76 -11.59
C SER A 96 -2.37 5.84 -10.55
N LEU A 97 -1.16 6.36 -10.59
CA LEU A 97 -0.70 7.47 -9.76
C LEU A 97 -0.01 8.51 -10.64
N PRO A 98 -0.17 9.83 -10.34
CA PRO A 98 0.52 10.88 -11.08
C PRO A 98 2.04 10.69 -11.05
N GLY A 99 2.68 10.73 -12.23
CA GLY A 99 4.14 10.62 -12.35
C GLY A 99 4.72 9.20 -12.19
N ALA A 100 3.87 8.17 -12.07
CA ALA A 100 4.29 6.77 -12.00
C ALA A 100 3.69 5.96 -13.16
N PRO A 101 4.32 4.84 -13.57
CA PRO A 101 3.71 3.92 -14.55
C PRO A 101 2.44 3.30 -13.98
N ASP A 102 1.51 2.90 -14.85
CA ASP A 102 0.34 2.13 -14.44
C ASP A 102 0.77 0.81 -13.78
N GLY A 103 0.05 0.40 -12.75
CA GLY A 103 0.37 -0.78 -11.96
C GLY A 103 -0.56 -0.91 -10.77
N GLU A 104 -0.16 -1.66 -9.76
CA GLU A 104 -0.92 -1.78 -8.53
C GLU A 104 -0.14 -1.12 -7.39
N TYR A 105 -0.78 -0.16 -6.75
CA TYR A 105 -0.23 0.66 -5.66
C TYR A 105 -1.18 0.68 -4.47
N VAL A 106 -0.63 0.86 -3.29
CA VAL A 106 -1.41 1.25 -2.12
C VAL A 106 -0.75 2.48 -1.51
N VAL A 107 -1.48 3.58 -1.42
CA VAL A 107 -1.03 4.79 -0.73
C VAL A 107 -1.43 4.69 0.73
N ILE A 108 -0.45 4.58 1.61
CA ILE A 108 -0.66 4.43 3.06
C ILE A 108 -0.21 5.70 3.75
N GLN A 109 -1.10 6.32 4.50
CA GLN A 109 -0.76 7.43 5.39
C GLN A 109 -0.74 6.97 6.83
N TYR A 110 0.32 7.32 7.53
CA TYR A 110 0.48 7.10 8.95
C TYR A 110 0.48 8.44 9.69
N GLU A 111 -0.21 8.47 10.81
CA GLU A 111 -0.03 9.52 11.80
C GLU A 111 1.06 9.07 12.77
N THR A 112 2.16 9.82 12.81
CA THR A 112 3.37 9.45 13.54
C THR A 112 3.78 10.54 14.49
N SER A 113 4.07 10.15 15.72
CA SER A 113 4.68 10.99 16.75
C SER A 113 6.14 10.61 16.90
N PHE A 114 7.02 11.57 16.69
CA PHE A 114 8.45 11.45 16.92
C PHE A 114 8.84 12.15 18.23
N ASP A 115 9.98 11.79 18.78
CA ASP A 115 10.53 12.39 20.01
C ASP A 115 10.59 13.92 19.96
N LYS A 116 11.00 14.47 18.80
CA LYS A 116 11.16 15.92 18.59
C LYS A 116 10.06 16.55 17.71
N LYS A 117 9.09 15.79 17.25
CA LYS A 117 7.94 16.27 16.49
C LYS A 117 6.72 15.41 16.79
N LYS A 118 5.78 15.95 17.55
CA LYS A 118 4.64 15.20 18.08
C LYS A 118 3.60 14.79 17.04
N SER A 119 3.49 15.50 15.92
CA SER A 119 2.51 15.20 14.87
C SER A 119 3.16 15.32 13.50
N SER A 120 3.14 14.25 12.77
CA SER A 120 3.62 14.16 11.40
C SER A 120 2.78 13.18 10.61
N ILE A 121 2.70 13.38 9.31
CA ILE A 121 2.11 12.42 8.39
C ILE A 121 3.23 11.80 7.57
N GLU A 122 3.40 10.50 7.71
CA GLU A 122 4.25 9.71 6.81
C GLU A 122 3.38 9.11 5.71
N THR A 123 3.79 9.29 4.46
CA THR A 123 3.14 8.63 3.32
C THR A 123 4.10 7.61 2.75
N VAL A 124 3.68 6.35 2.76
CA VAL A 124 4.42 5.21 2.19
C VAL A 124 3.58 4.62 1.07
N THR A 125 4.19 4.41 -0.08
CA THR A 125 3.50 3.89 -1.26
C THR A 125 4.16 2.59 -1.73
N PRO A 126 3.72 1.43 -1.22
CA PRO A 126 4.10 0.15 -1.81
C PRO A 126 3.46 -0.04 -3.19
N MET A 127 4.17 -0.75 -4.05
CA MET A 127 3.68 -1.24 -5.34
C MET A 127 3.87 -2.75 -5.46
N LEU A 128 3.01 -3.38 -6.26
CA LEU A 128 3.15 -4.77 -6.63
C LEU A 128 4.12 -4.87 -7.82
N GLU A 129 5.22 -5.59 -7.64
CA GLU A 129 6.17 -5.85 -8.72
C GLU A 129 5.83 -7.13 -9.49
N THR A 130 6.47 -7.33 -10.64
CA THR A 130 6.21 -8.45 -11.56
C THR A 130 6.46 -9.83 -10.95
N ASP A 131 7.28 -9.90 -9.89
CA ASP A 131 7.52 -11.12 -9.12
C ASP A 131 6.43 -11.44 -8.09
N GLY A 132 5.37 -10.65 -8.05
CA GLY A 132 4.24 -10.81 -7.12
C GLY A 132 4.49 -10.29 -5.70
N LYS A 133 5.59 -9.57 -5.47
CA LYS A 133 5.93 -9.00 -4.17
C LYS A 133 5.60 -7.52 -4.11
N TRP A 134 5.07 -7.09 -2.97
CA TRP A 134 4.87 -5.69 -2.64
C TRP A 134 6.16 -5.08 -2.11
N ARG A 135 6.59 -3.94 -2.69
CA ARG A 135 7.77 -3.19 -2.26
C ARG A 135 7.49 -1.70 -2.27
N VAL A 136 8.12 -0.98 -1.35
CA VAL A 136 7.96 0.47 -1.25
C VAL A 136 8.54 1.17 -2.48
N SER A 137 7.71 1.96 -3.14
CA SER A 137 8.06 2.77 -4.32
C SER A 137 8.14 4.27 -4.02
N GLY A 138 7.67 4.69 -2.85
CA GLY A 138 7.71 6.10 -2.45
C GLY A 138 7.56 6.27 -0.94
N TYR A 139 8.20 7.31 -0.42
CA TYR A 139 8.11 7.71 0.99
C TYR A 139 8.35 9.20 1.14
N TYR A 140 7.54 9.87 1.96
CA TYR A 140 7.80 11.23 2.42
C TYR A 140 7.12 11.53 3.76
N ILE A 141 7.60 12.57 4.45
CA ILE A 141 7.09 13.07 5.73
C ILE A 141 6.69 14.55 5.59
N LYS A 142 5.56 14.88 6.23
CA LYS A 142 5.11 16.26 6.46
C LYS A 142 5.05 16.57 7.94
#